data_2d47c281e8f3d6d8452331f33d03530b
#
_entry.id   2d47c281e8f3d6d8452331f33d03530b
#
_cell.length_a   1.000
_cell.length_b   1.000
_cell.length_c   1.000
_cell.angle_alpha   90.00
_cell.angle_beta   90.00
_cell.angle_gamma   90.00
#
_symmetry.space_group_name_H-M   'P 1'
#
loop_
_entity.id
_entity.type
_entity.pdbx_description
1 polymer ?
#
loop_
_entity_poly.entity_id
_entity_poly.type
_entity_poly.pdbx_seq_one_letter_code
_entity_poly.pdbx_strand_id
1 'polypeptide(L)'
;AQYNEEIAKYPSIERKLTELQADVSIYKSLQSSLKTTYERTKIEEASISSNIEIVDYAAVPSQALPRKRLMTLAVAFVLGFGGGCLLAFVLELTDSHIKDEDVIRSCIGRSPRPLGWTLYSLARRKAKKGRTCLEMVEDPESCFAERYKAIANNLISVLDGSPEANDLHGGAGTVVAFGSVDEHEGASQVLCNVGVYYASIGRKTLVVDVDGRSCSMESLFGIKKPALGVSDVANEGVPLEMCIVKPLKG
;
A
#
# COMPACT_ATOMS: atom_id res chain seq x y z
N ALA A 1 84.55 -30.99 -90.68
CA ALA A 1 83.32 -31.60 -90.21
C ALA A 1 83.21 -31.65 -88.65
N GLN A 2 84.31 -31.91 -87.92
CA GLN A 2 84.28 -32.03 -86.44
C GLN A 2 83.98 -30.76 -85.69
N TYR A 3 84.38 -29.59 -86.17
CA TYR A 3 84.09 -28.29 -85.52
C TYR A 3 82.59 -27.89 -85.54
N ASN A 4 81.85 -28.31 -86.55
CA ASN A 4 80.42 -28.00 -86.63
C ASN A 4 79.58 -28.88 -85.70
N GLU A 5 80.03 -30.07 -85.32
CA GLU A 5 79.36 -30.96 -84.37
C GLU A 5 79.54 -30.50 -82.90
N GLU A 6 80.68 -29.90 -82.59
CA GLU A 6 80.95 -29.28 -81.32
C GLU A 6 80.13 -28.00 -81.13
N ILE A 7 80.02 -27.16 -82.16
CA ILE A 7 79.23 -25.93 -82.14
C ILE A 7 77.71 -26.22 -81.93
N ALA A 8 77.22 -27.30 -82.51
CA ALA A 8 75.85 -27.72 -82.38
C ALA A 8 75.45 -28.15 -80.94
N LYS A 9 76.41 -28.52 -80.09
CA LYS A 9 76.19 -28.91 -78.67
C LYS A 9 76.16 -27.73 -77.73
N TYR A 10 76.71 -26.58 -78.10
CA TYR A 10 76.71 -25.36 -77.25
C TYR A 10 75.33 -24.90 -76.81
N PRO A 11 74.30 -24.81 -77.66
CA PRO A 11 72.98 -24.37 -77.25
C PRO A 11 72.28 -25.28 -76.23
N SER A 12 72.57 -26.60 -76.30
CA SER A 12 72.04 -27.58 -75.34
C SER A 12 72.70 -27.50 -73.97
N ILE A 13 73.98 -27.16 -73.97
CA ILE A 13 74.77 -26.95 -72.74
C ILE A 13 74.39 -25.64 -72.10
N GLU A 14 74.20 -24.57 -72.85
CA GLU A 14 73.71 -23.28 -72.34
C GLU A 14 72.33 -23.40 -71.73
N ARG A 15 71.41 -24.14 -72.35
CA ARG A 15 70.04 -24.40 -71.74
C ARG A 15 70.15 -25.14 -70.43
N LYS A 16 70.95 -26.22 -70.34
CA LYS A 16 71.19 -26.94 -69.10
C LYS A 16 71.84 -26.07 -68.04
N LEU A 17 72.81 -25.23 -68.45
CA LEU A 17 73.42 -24.29 -67.49
C LEU A 17 72.48 -23.27 -66.98
N THR A 18 71.59 -22.74 -67.82
CA THR A 18 70.52 -21.77 -67.41
C THR A 18 69.50 -22.45 -66.52
N GLU A 19 69.13 -23.70 -66.85
CA GLU A 19 68.18 -24.48 -66.01
C GLU A 19 68.81 -24.78 -64.65
N LEU A 20 70.07 -25.23 -64.60
CA LEU A 20 70.76 -25.46 -63.33
C LEU A 20 70.93 -24.17 -62.50
N GLN A 21 71.24 -23.05 -63.18
CA GLN A 21 71.27 -21.75 -62.45
C GLN A 21 69.96 -21.32 -61.90
N ALA A 22 68.84 -21.56 -62.64
CA ALA A 22 67.50 -21.29 -62.14
C ALA A 22 67.15 -22.15 -60.90
N ASP A 23 67.45 -23.46 -60.99
CA ASP A 23 67.24 -24.37 -59.87
C ASP A 23 68.11 -23.97 -58.67
N VAL A 24 69.35 -23.63 -58.81
CA VAL A 24 70.19 -23.15 -57.72
C VAL A 24 69.62 -21.85 -57.10
N SER A 25 69.09 -20.97 -57.94
CA SER A 25 68.48 -19.74 -57.44
C SER A 25 67.19 -20.01 -56.63
N ILE A 26 66.39 -20.97 -57.14
CA ILE A 26 65.13 -21.40 -56.39
C ILE A 26 65.53 -22.06 -55.08
N TYR A 27 66.51 -22.99 -55.09
CA TYR A 27 66.95 -23.64 -53.85
C TYR A 27 67.54 -22.66 -52.83
N LYS A 28 68.30 -21.65 -53.29
CA LYS A 28 68.83 -20.59 -52.42
C LYS A 28 67.70 -19.72 -51.82
N SER A 29 66.72 -19.38 -52.64
CA SER A 29 65.56 -18.62 -52.13
C SER A 29 64.73 -19.41 -51.13
N LEU A 30 64.53 -20.70 -51.42
CA LEU A 30 63.83 -21.62 -50.50
C LEU A 30 64.58 -21.79 -49.18
N GLN A 31 65.92 -21.99 -49.29
CA GLN A 31 66.77 -22.10 -48.10
C GLN A 31 66.73 -20.83 -47.23
N SER A 32 66.81 -19.66 -47.89
CA SER A 32 66.68 -18.38 -47.14
C SER A 32 65.33 -18.21 -46.48
N SER A 33 64.27 -18.56 -47.20
CA SER A 33 62.91 -18.52 -46.65
C SER A 33 62.68 -19.45 -45.44
N LEU A 34 63.13 -20.70 -45.58
CA LEU A 34 63.12 -21.68 -44.50
C LEU A 34 63.93 -21.23 -43.30
N LYS A 35 65.13 -20.67 -43.53
CA LYS A 35 65.97 -20.15 -42.45
C LYS A 35 65.27 -18.98 -41.71
N THR A 36 64.66 -18.07 -42.45
CA THR A 36 63.96 -16.96 -41.88
C THR A 36 62.74 -17.42 -41.06
N THR A 37 62.00 -18.39 -41.60
CA THR A 37 60.82 -18.97 -40.88
C THR A 37 61.31 -19.71 -39.63
N TYR A 38 62.38 -20.48 -39.71
CA TYR A 38 62.94 -21.16 -38.53
C TYR A 38 63.42 -20.18 -37.45
N GLU A 39 64.10 -19.13 -37.81
CA GLU A 39 64.56 -18.11 -36.89
C GLU A 39 63.37 -17.40 -36.25
N ARG A 40 62.28 -17.10 -37.00
CA ARG A 40 61.06 -16.51 -36.54
C ARG A 40 60.33 -17.41 -35.55
N THR A 41 60.17 -18.69 -35.90
CA THR A 41 59.53 -19.66 -35.00
C THR A 41 60.29 -19.82 -33.68
N LYS A 42 61.64 -19.84 -33.78
CA LYS A 42 62.55 -19.93 -32.63
C LYS A 42 62.43 -18.70 -31.72
N ILE A 43 62.20 -17.48 -32.27
CA ILE A 43 61.97 -16.24 -31.51
C ILE A 43 60.58 -16.29 -30.87
N GLU A 44 59.59 -16.76 -31.62
CA GLU A 44 58.27 -16.94 -31.12
C GLU A 44 58.22 -17.94 -29.95
N GLU A 45 58.84 -19.08 -30.06
CA GLU A 45 58.97 -20.08 -29.01
C GLU A 45 59.70 -19.51 -27.76
N ALA A 46 60.76 -18.77 -27.97
CA ALA A 46 61.44 -18.10 -26.86
C ALA A 46 60.62 -17.01 -26.22
N SER A 47 59.79 -16.32 -26.99
CA SER A 47 58.87 -15.28 -26.44
C SER A 47 57.70 -15.86 -25.65
N ILE A 48 57.17 -17.01 -26.08
CA ILE A 48 56.09 -17.69 -25.36
C ILE A 48 56.58 -18.23 -24.02
N SER A 49 57.78 -18.76 -23.95
CA SER A 49 58.36 -19.24 -22.69
C SER A 49 58.70 -18.14 -21.70
N SER A 50 58.83 -16.89 -22.19
CA SER A 50 59.16 -15.72 -21.37
C SER A 50 57.94 -14.96 -20.81
N ASN A 51 56.73 -15.24 -21.33
CA ASN A 51 55.54 -14.47 -20.95
C ASN A 51 54.84 -14.99 -19.69
N ILE A 52 55.27 -16.05 -19.09
CA ILE A 52 54.75 -16.57 -17.83
C ILE A 52 55.87 -16.49 -16.80
N GLU A 53 55.94 -15.33 -16.13
CA GLU A 53 56.76 -15.15 -14.95
C GLU A 53 55.88 -15.32 -13.72
N ILE A 54 56.25 -16.23 -12.85
CA ILE A 54 55.57 -16.39 -11.57
C ILE A 54 55.98 -15.21 -10.71
N VAL A 55 55.11 -14.18 -10.66
CA VAL A 55 55.34 -12.93 -9.91
C VAL A 55 55.28 -13.20 -8.41
N ASP A 56 54.41 -14.14 -7.99
CA ASP A 56 54.30 -14.49 -6.57
C ASP A 56 53.77 -15.92 -6.41
N TYR A 57 54.23 -16.60 -5.36
CA TYR A 57 53.74 -17.94 -5.00
C TYR A 57 52.55 -17.79 -4.05
N ALA A 58 51.47 -18.55 -4.29
CA ALA A 58 50.31 -18.55 -3.42
C ALA A 58 50.73 -18.91 -1.96
N ALA A 59 50.66 -17.92 -1.10
CA ALA A 59 50.93 -18.12 0.33
C ALA A 59 49.61 -18.33 1.07
N VAL A 60 49.60 -19.26 2.02
CA VAL A 60 48.43 -19.44 2.88
C VAL A 60 48.30 -18.19 3.76
N PRO A 61 47.14 -17.50 3.73
CA PRO A 61 46.96 -16.28 4.53
C PRO A 61 47.07 -16.63 6.01
N SER A 62 48.06 -16.05 6.69
CA SER A 62 48.29 -16.23 8.12
C SER A 62 47.30 -15.52 9.01
N GLN A 63 46.54 -14.54 8.48
CA GLN A 63 45.52 -13.78 9.19
C GLN A 63 44.22 -13.74 8.40
N ALA A 64 43.10 -13.97 9.09
CA ALA A 64 41.78 -13.78 8.51
C ALA A 64 41.56 -12.31 8.18
N LEU A 65 41.02 -12.03 7.00
CA LEU A 65 40.63 -10.67 6.61
C LEU A 65 39.71 -10.05 7.66
N PRO A 66 39.99 -8.82 8.10
CA PRO A 66 39.16 -8.14 9.09
C PRO A 66 37.74 -7.97 8.54
N ARG A 67 36.80 -8.73 9.09
CA ARG A 67 35.39 -8.55 8.76
C ARG A 67 34.94 -7.20 9.33
N LYS A 68 34.60 -6.26 8.47
CA LYS A 68 34.02 -4.96 8.88
C LYS A 68 32.56 -5.12 9.36
N ARG A 69 32.35 -6.03 10.35
CA ARG A 69 31.01 -6.40 10.85
C ARG A 69 30.24 -5.20 11.37
N LEU A 70 30.93 -4.30 12.07
CA LEU A 70 30.34 -3.09 12.63
C LEU A 70 29.85 -2.13 11.55
N MET A 71 30.59 -1.99 10.47
CA MET A 71 30.21 -1.16 9.35
C MET A 71 29.00 -1.75 8.58
N THR A 72 29.00 -3.08 8.38
CA THR A 72 27.86 -3.77 7.76
C THR A 72 26.61 -3.65 8.61
N LEU A 73 26.76 -3.79 9.95
CA LEU A 73 25.63 -3.63 10.88
C LEU A 73 25.09 -2.20 10.87
N ALA A 74 25.97 -1.20 10.85
CA ALA A 74 25.57 0.21 10.78
C ALA A 74 24.82 0.53 9.50
N VAL A 75 25.30 0.04 8.35
CA VAL A 75 24.62 0.23 7.07
C VAL A 75 23.27 -0.47 7.06
N ALA A 76 23.20 -1.71 7.56
CA ALA A 76 21.93 -2.44 7.65
C ALA A 76 20.91 -1.74 8.56
N PHE A 77 21.39 -1.17 9.68
CA PHE A 77 20.53 -0.39 10.59
C PHE A 77 20.00 0.88 9.93
N VAL A 78 20.86 1.66 9.26
CA VAL A 78 20.44 2.90 8.58
C VAL A 78 19.44 2.59 7.46
N LEU A 79 19.70 1.57 6.64
CA LEU A 79 18.78 1.18 5.57
C LEU A 79 17.46 0.62 6.12
N GLY A 80 17.52 -0.23 7.16
CA GLY A 80 16.33 -0.82 7.77
C GLY A 80 15.46 0.23 8.48
N PHE A 81 16.07 1.07 9.30
CA PHE A 81 15.37 2.13 10.02
C PHE A 81 14.85 3.21 9.06
N GLY A 82 15.70 3.68 8.15
CA GLY A 82 15.30 4.69 7.15
C GLY A 82 14.21 4.18 6.21
N GLY A 83 14.33 2.93 5.73
CA GLY A 83 13.30 2.29 4.92
C GLY A 83 11.99 2.07 5.68
N GLY A 84 12.07 1.69 6.96
CA GLY A 84 10.90 1.56 7.83
C GLY A 84 10.17 2.88 8.07
N CYS A 85 10.90 3.94 8.37
CA CYS A 85 10.32 5.29 8.52
C CYS A 85 9.69 5.80 7.22
N LEU A 86 10.35 5.59 6.09
CA LEU A 86 9.82 5.98 4.79
C LEU A 86 8.54 5.22 4.45
N LEU A 87 8.52 3.91 4.71
CA LEU A 87 7.32 3.09 4.50
C LEU A 87 6.16 3.55 5.40
N ALA A 88 6.43 3.81 6.68
CA ALA A 88 5.43 4.32 7.62
C ALA A 88 4.87 5.67 7.16
N PHE A 89 5.73 6.56 6.67
CA PHE A 89 5.33 7.86 6.15
C PHE A 89 4.45 7.73 4.89
N VAL A 90 4.82 6.83 3.95
CA VAL A 90 4.00 6.57 2.75
C VAL A 90 2.64 5.99 3.13
N LEU A 91 2.59 5.05 4.10
CA LEU A 91 1.33 4.49 4.57
C LEU A 91 0.46 5.56 5.24
N GLU A 92 1.04 6.47 6.02
CA GLU A 92 0.30 7.58 6.65
C GLU A 92 -0.24 8.57 5.61
N LEU A 93 0.52 8.88 4.56
CA LEU A 93 0.05 9.73 3.46
C LEU A 93 -1.09 9.10 2.65
N THR A 94 -1.15 7.77 2.61
CA THR A 94 -2.19 7.04 1.88
C THR A 94 -3.43 6.79 2.74
N ASP A 95 -3.30 6.95 4.07
CA ASP A 95 -4.40 6.78 5.00
C ASP A 95 -5.36 7.97 4.94
N SER A 96 -6.49 7.75 4.28
CA SER A 96 -7.56 8.76 4.12
C SER A 96 -8.51 8.85 5.33
N HIS A 97 -8.21 8.15 6.42
CA HIS A 97 -9.07 8.17 7.60
C HIS A 97 -8.95 9.49 8.34
N ILE A 98 -10.10 10.05 8.68
CA ILE A 98 -10.16 11.27 9.49
C ILE A 98 -9.87 10.90 10.94
N LYS A 99 -8.71 11.32 11.45
CA LYS A 99 -8.26 11.01 12.83
C LYS A 99 -8.53 12.16 13.80
N ASP A 100 -8.50 13.39 13.30
CA ASP A 100 -8.57 14.60 14.13
C ASP A 100 -9.76 15.48 13.78
N GLU A 101 -10.35 16.10 14.82
CA GLU A 101 -11.44 17.07 14.70
C GLU A 101 -11.03 18.30 13.88
N ASP A 102 -9.76 18.71 13.99
CA ASP A 102 -9.23 19.87 13.27
C ASP A 102 -9.24 19.67 11.76
N VAL A 103 -9.03 18.42 11.28
CA VAL A 103 -9.14 18.08 9.85
C VAL A 103 -10.58 18.27 9.37
N ILE A 104 -11.56 17.80 10.16
CA ILE A 104 -12.98 18.00 9.84
C ILE A 104 -13.30 19.49 9.78
N ARG A 105 -12.87 20.26 10.76
CA ARG A 105 -13.10 21.72 10.82
C ARG A 105 -12.46 22.46 9.63
N SER A 106 -11.29 22.02 9.19
CA SER A 106 -10.61 22.61 8.04
C SER A 106 -11.32 22.31 6.72
N CYS A 107 -11.89 21.09 6.58
CA CYS A 107 -12.60 20.67 5.37
C CYS A 107 -13.99 21.29 5.24
N ILE A 108 -14.74 21.37 6.37
CA ILE A 108 -16.15 21.80 6.36
C ILE A 108 -16.28 23.32 6.57
N GLY A 109 -15.21 23.99 7.03
CA GLY A 109 -15.25 25.41 7.32
C GLY A 109 -15.94 25.72 8.66
N ARG A 110 -16.51 26.96 8.78
CA ARG A 110 -17.13 27.43 10.03
C ARG A 110 -18.51 26.85 10.33
N SER A 111 -19.15 26.26 9.35
CA SER A 111 -20.50 25.67 9.47
C SER A 111 -20.56 24.42 8.58
N PRO A 112 -21.01 23.28 9.03
CA PRO A 112 -21.68 22.99 10.33
C PRO A 112 -20.71 22.84 11.51
N ARG A 113 -21.22 22.98 12.73
CA ARG A 113 -20.43 22.73 13.94
C ARG A 113 -20.39 21.24 14.23
N PRO A 114 -19.21 20.64 14.49
CA PRO A 114 -19.14 19.27 14.95
C PRO A 114 -19.81 19.15 16.32
N LEU A 115 -20.76 18.24 16.45
CA LEU A 115 -21.46 17.99 17.70
C LEU A 115 -20.66 17.12 18.66
N GLY A 116 -19.72 16.34 18.13
CA GLY A 116 -18.87 15.43 18.87
C GLY A 116 -18.42 14.26 18.02
N TRP A 117 -17.71 13.36 18.65
CA TRP A 117 -17.20 12.15 18.00
C TRP A 117 -17.38 10.95 18.95
N THR A 118 -17.56 9.78 18.36
CA THR A 118 -17.69 8.53 19.11
C THR A 118 -16.65 7.54 18.60
N LEU A 119 -16.20 6.68 19.52
CA LEU A 119 -15.23 5.64 19.19
C LEU A 119 -15.93 4.48 18.48
N TYR A 120 -15.36 4.02 17.37
CA TYR A 120 -15.83 2.82 16.71
C TYR A 120 -15.35 1.58 17.48
N SER A 121 -16.27 0.83 18.07
CA SER A 121 -15.96 -0.40 18.77
C SER A 121 -16.15 -1.62 17.88
N LEU A 122 -15.03 -2.21 17.41
CA LEU A 122 -15.03 -3.49 16.69
C LEU A 122 -15.49 -4.67 17.56
N ALA A 123 -15.38 -4.55 18.87
CA ALA A 123 -15.67 -5.64 19.81
C ALA A 123 -17.16 -6.02 19.88
N ARG A 124 -18.07 -5.13 19.49
CA ARG A 124 -19.52 -5.33 19.61
C ARG A 124 -20.23 -5.84 18.37
N ARG A 125 -19.55 -6.16 17.30
CA ARG A 125 -20.14 -6.78 16.10
C ARG A 125 -20.86 -8.12 16.33
N LYS A 126 -20.77 -8.70 17.55
CA LYS A 126 -21.44 -9.96 17.93
C LYS A 126 -22.60 -9.69 18.87
N ALA A 127 -23.56 -8.87 18.44
CA ALA A 127 -24.82 -8.79 19.14
C ALA A 127 -25.48 -10.17 19.21
N LYS A 128 -25.65 -10.69 20.41
CA LYS A 128 -26.46 -11.90 20.62
C LYS A 128 -27.91 -11.57 20.27
N LYS A 129 -28.51 -12.37 19.37
CA LYS A 129 -29.89 -12.26 18.93
C LYS A 129 -30.82 -12.07 20.14
N GLY A 130 -31.54 -10.95 20.19
CA GLY A 130 -32.51 -10.63 21.24
C GLY A 130 -31.99 -9.81 22.43
N ARG A 131 -30.79 -9.25 22.36
CA ARG A 131 -30.31 -8.24 23.31
C ARG A 131 -30.18 -6.89 22.64
N THR A 132 -30.52 -5.84 23.39
CA THR A 132 -30.27 -4.46 23.01
C THR A 132 -28.78 -4.24 22.82
N CYS A 133 -28.41 -3.52 21.76
CA CYS A 133 -27.00 -3.20 21.47
C CYS A 133 -26.71 -1.71 21.68
N LEU A 134 -27.50 -1.07 22.54
CA LEU A 134 -27.38 0.34 22.82
C LEU A 134 -26.56 0.57 24.08
N GLU A 135 -25.50 1.35 23.99
CA GLU A 135 -24.59 1.68 25.08
C GLU A 135 -25.34 2.36 26.26
N MET A 136 -26.24 3.26 25.91
CA MET A 136 -27.07 3.98 26.91
C MET A 136 -27.98 3.07 27.71
N VAL A 137 -28.26 1.83 27.23
CA VAL A 137 -29.12 0.85 27.93
C VAL A 137 -28.27 -0.18 28.66
N GLU A 138 -27.19 -0.68 28.02
CA GLU A 138 -26.37 -1.75 28.58
C GLU A 138 -25.40 -1.27 29.65
N ASP A 139 -24.77 -0.12 29.44
CA ASP A 139 -23.83 0.49 30.38
C ASP A 139 -23.84 2.03 30.28
N PRO A 140 -24.78 2.67 30.94
CA PRO A 140 -24.97 4.14 30.90
C PRO A 140 -23.77 4.94 31.43
N GLU A 141 -22.87 4.30 32.20
CA GLU A 141 -21.71 4.96 32.78
C GLU A 141 -20.44 4.69 31.96
N SER A 142 -20.55 3.95 30.88
CA SER A 142 -19.39 3.68 30.00
C SER A 142 -18.87 4.96 29.35
N CYS A 143 -17.58 4.95 29.03
CA CYS A 143 -16.95 6.03 28.27
C CYS A 143 -17.63 6.24 26.89
N PHE A 144 -18.23 5.22 26.31
CA PHE A 144 -19.01 5.32 25.07
C PHE A 144 -20.37 6.04 25.33
N ALA A 145 -21.06 5.67 26.38
CA ALA A 145 -22.33 6.34 26.76
C ALA A 145 -22.09 7.83 27.03
N GLU A 146 -21.01 8.20 27.70
CA GLU A 146 -20.64 9.60 27.93
C GLU A 146 -20.42 10.39 26.63
N ARG A 147 -19.89 9.75 25.58
CA ARG A 147 -19.78 10.41 24.28
C ARG A 147 -21.15 10.68 23.64
N TYR A 148 -22.10 9.75 23.75
CA TYR A 148 -23.46 9.97 23.26
C TYR A 148 -24.20 11.06 24.07
N LYS A 149 -24.01 11.11 25.39
CA LYS A 149 -24.51 12.19 26.23
C LYS A 149 -23.94 13.56 25.80
N ALA A 150 -22.64 13.61 25.51
CA ALA A 150 -22.00 14.84 25.03
C ALA A 150 -22.55 15.30 23.67
N ILE A 151 -22.72 14.38 22.73
CA ILE A 151 -23.33 14.67 21.41
C ILE A 151 -24.77 15.19 21.61
N ALA A 152 -25.54 14.53 22.43
CA ALA A 152 -26.93 14.91 22.69
C ALA A 152 -27.04 16.31 23.34
N ASN A 153 -26.18 16.60 24.32
CA ASN A 153 -26.16 17.92 24.98
C ASN A 153 -25.72 19.04 24.02
N ASN A 154 -24.73 18.77 23.18
CA ASN A 154 -24.31 19.71 22.15
C ASN A 154 -25.41 19.94 21.11
N LEU A 155 -26.15 18.89 20.74
CA LEU A 155 -27.31 19.02 19.84
C LEU A 155 -28.39 19.91 20.44
N ILE A 156 -28.73 19.73 21.74
CA ILE A 156 -29.67 20.63 22.46
C ILE A 156 -29.19 22.08 22.40
N SER A 157 -27.88 22.30 22.69
CA SER A 157 -27.33 23.67 22.68
C SER A 157 -27.41 24.33 21.29
N VAL A 158 -27.26 23.55 20.22
CA VAL A 158 -27.41 24.05 18.86
C VAL A 158 -28.86 24.36 18.53
N LEU A 159 -29.79 23.49 18.94
CA LEU A 159 -31.21 23.67 18.73
C LEU A 159 -31.77 24.88 19.54
N ASP A 160 -31.42 25.00 20.81
CA ASP A 160 -31.85 26.10 21.68
C ASP A 160 -31.23 27.45 21.27
N GLY A 161 -30.04 27.42 20.62
CA GLY A 161 -29.36 28.64 20.12
C GLY A 161 -29.77 29.07 18.70
N SER A 162 -30.67 28.35 18.05
CA SER A 162 -31.13 28.72 16.71
C SER A 162 -32.29 29.71 16.80
N PRO A 163 -32.38 30.75 15.94
CA PRO A 163 -33.49 31.71 15.90
C PRO A 163 -34.85 31.03 15.68
N GLU A 164 -34.85 29.91 14.98
CA GLU A 164 -36.04 29.10 14.69
C GLU A 164 -36.58 28.36 15.93
N ALA A 165 -35.72 28.17 16.95
CA ALA A 165 -36.15 27.53 18.19
C ALA A 165 -37.22 28.38 18.96
N ASN A 166 -37.19 29.69 18.79
CA ASN A 166 -38.16 30.60 19.41
C ASN A 166 -39.57 30.47 18.81
N ASP A 167 -39.67 30.12 17.52
CA ASP A 167 -40.96 29.89 16.87
C ASP A 167 -41.58 28.51 17.21
N LEU A 168 -40.74 27.56 17.67
CA LEU A 168 -41.15 26.20 18.04
C LEU A 168 -41.73 26.08 19.47
N HIS A 169 -41.68 27.16 20.26
CA HIS A 169 -42.29 27.19 21.61
C HIS A 169 -43.81 27.14 21.59
N GLY A 170 -44.45 27.14 20.41
CA GLY A 170 -45.88 27.00 20.20
C GLY A 170 -46.48 25.59 20.35
N GLY A 171 -45.72 24.62 20.93
CA GLY A 171 -46.17 23.24 21.15
C GLY A 171 -45.85 22.23 20.08
N ALA A 172 -45.19 22.65 19.00
CA ALA A 172 -44.65 21.72 17.98
C ALA A 172 -43.34 21.11 18.46
N GLY A 173 -43.18 19.78 18.31
CA GLY A 173 -41.93 19.10 18.64
C GLY A 173 -40.83 19.43 17.64
N THR A 174 -39.56 19.40 18.10
CA THR A 174 -38.38 19.55 17.21
C THR A 174 -38.12 18.26 16.45
N VAL A 175 -37.94 18.35 15.14
CA VAL A 175 -37.56 17.22 14.28
C VAL A 175 -36.09 17.32 13.91
N VAL A 176 -35.34 16.26 14.16
CA VAL A 176 -33.91 16.16 13.83
C VAL A 176 -33.69 14.95 12.92
N ALA A 177 -33.10 15.18 11.75
CA ALA A 177 -32.74 14.12 10.83
C ALA A 177 -31.26 13.72 11.02
N PHE A 178 -31.03 12.42 11.09
CA PHE A 178 -29.70 11.84 11.11
C PHE A 178 -29.43 11.10 9.79
N GLY A 179 -28.28 11.31 9.21
CA GLY A 179 -27.86 10.63 8.00
C GLY A 179 -26.38 10.25 8.07
N SER A 180 -25.99 9.29 7.26
CA SER A 180 -24.59 8.91 7.02
C SER A 180 -24.24 9.07 5.55
N VAL A 181 -22.97 9.27 5.28
CA VAL A 181 -22.45 9.38 3.89
C VAL A 181 -22.40 8.00 3.26
N ASP A 182 -22.02 6.97 4.02
CA ASP A 182 -21.92 5.60 3.57
C ASP A 182 -22.66 4.64 4.49
N GLU A 183 -22.88 3.43 4.02
CA GLU A 183 -23.54 2.37 4.79
C GLU A 183 -22.63 1.91 5.96
N HIS A 184 -23.24 1.58 7.08
CA HIS A 184 -22.57 1.06 8.28
C HIS A 184 -21.67 2.06 9.04
N GLU A 185 -21.76 3.35 8.80
CA GLU A 185 -21.04 4.38 9.57
C GLU A 185 -21.62 4.64 10.97
N GLY A 186 -22.73 4.02 11.31
CA GLY A 186 -23.29 4.04 12.65
C GLY A 186 -24.30 5.17 12.94
N ALA A 187 -24.81 5.85 11.92
CA ALA A 187 -25.82 6.91 12.12
C ALA A 187 -27.03 6.44 12.93
N SER A 188 -27.57 5.26 12.61
CA SER A 188 -28.68 4.65 13.37
C SER A 188 -28.31 4.36 14.84
N GLN A 189 -27.05 3.97 15.10
CA GLN A 189 -26.57 3.72 16.46
C GLN A 189 -26.48 5.02 17.26
N VAL A 190 -25.96 6.09 16.64
CA VAL A 190 -25.93 7.43 17.27
C VAL A 190 -27.36 7.93 17.57
N LEU A 191 -28.21 7.86 16.55
CA LEU A 191 -29.62 8.28 16.70
C LEU A 191 -30.34 7.55 17.85
N CYS A 192 -30.23 6.20 17.90
CA CYS A 192 -30.89 5.42 18.95
C CYS A 192 -30.34 5.73 20.35
N ASN A 193 -29.01 5.85 20.51
CA ASN A 193 -28.41 6.17 21.80
C ASN A 193 -28.77 7.61 22.26
N VAL A 194 -28.75 8.58 21.36
CA VAL A 194 -29.20 9.95 21.63
C VAL A 194 -30.69 9.97 22.01
N GLY A 195 -31.53 9.21 21.29
CA GLY A 195 -32.95 9.07 21.59
C GLY A 195 -33.24 8.49 22.98
N VAL A 196 -32.48 7.44 23.34
CA VAL A 196 -32.53 6.83 24.68
C VAL A 196 -32.12 7.84 25.77
N TYR A 197 -31.05 8.59 25.52
CA TYR A 197 -30.61 9.63 26.46
C TYR A 197 -31.71 10.69 26.69
N TYR A 198 -32.31 11.19 25.61
CA TYR A 198 -33.40 12.17 25.76
C TYR A 198 -34.60 11.62 26.51
N ALA A 199 -34.95 10.37 26.26
CA ALA A 199 -36.01 9.71 27.04
C ALA A 199 -35.62 9.58 28.52
N SER A 200 -34.36 9.27 28.83
CA SER A 200 -33.88 9.13 30.22
C SER A 200 -33.91 10.43 31.03
N ILE A 201 -33.73 11.57 30.35
CA ILE A 201 -33.88 12.90 30.99
C ILE A 201 -35.32 13.44 30.97
N GLY A 202 -36.30 12.58 30.64
CA GLY A 202 -37.73 12.92 30.69
C GLY A 202 -38.28 13.63 29.45
N ARG A 203 -37.53 13.76 28.36
CA ARG A 203 -38.03 14.31 27.10
C ARG A 203 -38.85 13.25 26.34
N LYS A 204 -40.06 13.63 25.89
CA LYS A 204 -40.88 12.77 25.02
C LYS A 204 -40.18 12.65 23.67
N THR A 205 -39.66 11.47 23.36
CA THR A 205 -38.83 11.22 22.18
C THR A 205 -39.44 10.11 21.33
N LEU A 206 -39.61 10.37 20.04
CA LEU A 206 -39.99 9.39 19.03
C LEU A 206 -38.84 9.21 18.06
N VAL A 207 -38.35 7.98 17.91
CA VAL A 207 -37.34 7.61 16.92
C VAL A 207 -38.05 6.97 15.75
N VAL A 208 -37.79 7.47 14.53
CA VAL A 208 -38.44 7.03 13.31
C VAL A 208 -37.36 6.48 12.36
N ASP A 209 -37.51 5.23 11.95
CA ASP A 209 -36.65 4.61 10.92
C ASP A 209 -37.28 4.85 9.55
N VAL A 210 -36.58 5.64 8.72
CA VAL A 210 -36.98 5.94 7.33
C VAL A 210 -36.10 5.22 6.35
N ASP A 211 -35.04 4.53 6.81
CA ASP A 211 -34.15 3.76 5.94
C ASP A 211 -34.75 2.39 5.59
N GLY A 212 -35.42 2.34 4.46
CA GLY A 212 -36.01 1.10 3.94
C GLY A 212 -35.00 0.04 3.47
N ARG A 213 -33.70 0.36 3.44
CA ARG A 213 -32.63 -0.55 2.99
C ARG A 213 -32.07 -1.40 4.10
N SER A 214 -31.93 -0.84 5.28
CA SER A 214 -31.34 -1.52 6.45
C SER A 214 -32.31 -1.50 7.64
N CYS A 215 -32.79 -2.67 8.06
CA CYS A 215 -33.59 -2.81 9.31
C CYS A 215 -32.66 -2.79 10.54
N SER A 216 -31.89 -1.71 10.71
CA SER A 216 -30.86 -1.65 11.76
C SER A 216 -31.41 -1.32 13.14
N MET A 217 -32.43 -0.47 13.23
CA MET A 217 -32.99 -0.01 14.53
C MET A 217 -33.67 -1.14 15.29
N GLU A 218 -34.41 -2.00 14.61
CA GLU A 218 -35.03 -3.18 15.23
C GLU A 218 -34.02 -4.07 15.95
N SER A 219 -32.88 -4.28 15.30
CA SER A 219 -31.78 -5.09 15.86
C SER A 219 -31.07 -4.37 17.01
N LEU A 220 -30.94 -3.03 16.94
CA LEU A 220 -30.33 -2.21 17.99
C LEU A 220 -31.17 -2.21 19.28
N PHE A 221 -32.48 -2.11 19.15
CA PHE A 221 -33.40 -2.20 20.28
C PHE A 221 -33.72 -3.64 20.71
N GLY A 222 -33.29 -4.65 19.96
CA GLY A 222 -33.57 -6.06 20.25
C GLY A 222 -35.03 -6.44 20.08
N ILE A 223 -35.82 -5.69 19.33
CA ILE A 223 -37.24 -5.94 19.09
C ILE A 223 -37.44 -6.83 17.85
N LYS A 224 -38.56 -7.53 17.80
CA LYS A 224 -38.99 -8.22 16.59
C LYS A 224 -39.53 -7.23 15.59
N LYS A 225 -39.33 -7.48 14.32
CA LYS A 225 -39.87 -6.67 13.23
C LYS A 225 -41.38 -6.45 13.44
N PRO A 226 -41.84 -5.18 13.55
CA PRO A 226 -43.26 -4.88 13.72
C PRO A 226 -44.02 -5.25 12.42
N ALA A 227 -45.31 -5.54 12.57
CA ALA A 227 -46.15 -5.87 11.42
C ALA A 227 -46.50 -4.63 10.58
N LEU A 228 -46.53 -3.46 11.21
CA LEU A 228 -46.88 -2.17 10.60
C LEU A 228 -45.72 -1.19 10.81
N GLY A 229 -45.44 -0.35 9.83
CA GLY A 229 -44.36 0.62 9.83
C GLY A 229 -44.73 1.97 9.22
N VAL A 230 -43.72 2.81 9.03
CA VAL A 230 -43.89 4.15 8.46
C VAL A 230 -44.54 4.12 7.08
N SER A 231 -44.23 3.11 6.29
CA SER A 231 -44.79 2.92 4.94
C SER A 231 -46.30 2.73 4.99
N ASP A 232 -46.82 2.00 5.96
CA ASP A 232 -48.25 1.72 6.09
C ASP A 232 -49.01 2.98 6.54
N VAL A 233 -48.38 3.80 7.39
CA VAL A 233 -48.91 5.13 7.74
C VAL A 233 -48.99 6.02 6.50
N ALA A 234 -47.92 6.05 5.70
CA ALA A 234 -47.86 6.97 4.57
C ALA A 234 -48.74 6.53 3.37
N ASN A 235 -48.81 5.23 3.08
CA ASN A 235 -49.51 4.71 1.90
C ASN A 235 -50.94 4.25 2.17
N GLU A 236 -51.20 3.69 3.37
CA GLU A 236 -52.45 3.06 3.70
C GLU A 236 -53.30 3.88 4.71
N GLY A 237 -52.72 4.98 5.24
CA GLY A 237 -53.40 5.85 6.22
C GLY A 237 -53.64 5.19 7.57
N VAL A 238 -52.81 4.19 7.93
CA VAL A 238 -52.91 3.53 9.24
C VAL A 238 -52.59 4.55 10.36
N PRO A 239 -53.36 4.58 11.46
CA PRO A 239 -53.08 5.47 12.56
C PRO A 239 -51.65 5.26 13.11
N LEU A 240 -50.92 6.37 13.34
CA LEU A 240 -49.52 6.34 13.81
C LEU A 240 -49.39 5.55 15.12
N GLU A 241 -50.39 5.65 16.02
CA GLU A 241 -50.39 4.96 17.31
C GLU A 241 -50.27 3.44 17.21
N MET A 242 -50.76 2.85 16.12
CA MET A 242 -50.66 1.42 15.87
C MET A 242 -49.27 0.97 15.43
N CYS A 243 -48.47 1.90 14.93
CA CYS A 243 -47.11 1.64 14.43
C CYS A 243 -46.03 1.91 15.49
N ILE A 244 -46.41 2.55 16.63
CA ILE A 244 -45.44 2.88 17.68
C ILE A 244 -45.17 1.66 18.57
N VAL A 245 -43.90 1.28 18.61
CA VAL A 245 -43.41 0.23 19.50
C VAL A 245 -42.65 0.87 20.67
N LYS A 246 -42.96 0.43 21.90
CA LYS A 246 -42.21 0.86 23.08
C LYS A 246 -41.20 -0.20 23.47
N PRO A 247 -39.92 -0.06 23.05
CA PRO A 247 -38.93 -1.11 23.25
C PRO A 247 -38.41 -1.20 24.68
N LEU A 248 -38.43 -0.10 25.41
CA LEU A 248 -37.93 0.00 26.78
C LEU A 248 -39.12 0.18 27.72
N LYS A 249 -39.21 -0.65 28.76
CA LYS A 249 -40.06 -0.43 29.88
C LYS A 249 -39.44 0.68 30.74
N GLY A 250 -40.02 1.83 30.77
CA GLY A 250 -39.61 2.92 31.63
C GLY A 250 -39.80 2.59 33.10
#